data_c5a865f69514d3f534964b2328ed72f3
#
_entry.id   c5a865f69514d3f534964b2328ed72f3
#
_cell.length_a   1.000
_cell.length_b   1.000
_cell.length_c   1.000
_cell.angle_alpha   90.00
_cell.angle_beta   90.00
_cell.angle_gamma   90.00
#
_symmetry.space_group_name_H-M   'P 1'
#
loop_
_entity.id
_entity.type
_entity.pdbx_description
1 polymer ?
#
loop_
_entity_poly.entity_id
_entity_poly.type
_entity_poly.pdbx_seq_one_letter_code
_entity_poly.pdbx_strand_id
1 'polypeptide(L)'
;PPTSTLFPYTTLFRSDQVWQHCEAAQQRVDAHGNWLRQTDGKIQDKAIEREVEALDNTESFQNHTRTVDDHSTESVGGVKTIEALGALKLLSGGSASLAAVDDLHQATGRDLNLVVGQKHNATVGGDMQEKIQGLRKSVAGISQQLQAPKNWIGSSDVNLFQVVCDTLDLLQQMNAQLAAHTHVPGSTPSPTDVAAFTAKAAQAMELGTKSKVITL
;
A
#
# COMPACT_ATOMS: atom_id res chain seq x y z
N PRO A 1 58.67 42.76 14.85
CA PRO A 1 57.94 41.54 14.52
C PRO A 1 58.15 40.50 15.60
N PRO A 2 57.15 39.80 16.08
CA PRO A 2 57.33 38.74 17.05
C PRO A 2 57.99 37.54 16.34
N THR A 3 59.17 37.15 16.82
CA THR A 3 59.91 35.99 16.40
C THR A 3 59.12 34.73 16.83
N SER A 4 58.65 33.93 15.86
CA SER A 4 58.12 32.63 16.11
C SER A 4 59.25 31.69 16.54
N THR A 5 59.30 31.34 17.78
CA THR A 5 60.18 30.26 18.28
C THR A 5 59.57 28.90 17.87
N LEU A 6 60.17 28.28 16.87
CA LEU A 6 59.99 26.88 16.52
C LEU A 6 60.60 26.05 17.65
N PHE A 7 59.77 25.37 18.41
CA PHE A 7 60.22 24.37 19.39
C PHE A 7 60.62 23.06 18.67
N PRO A 8 61.70 22.40 19.07
CA PRO A 8 62.11 21.13 18.46
C PRO A 8 61.20 20.00 18.93
N TYR A 9 60.69 19.29 17.99
CA TYR A 9 59.78 18.13 18.19
C TYR A 9 60.55 16.91 18.69
N THR A 10 60.59 16.65 19.97
CA THR A 10 60.87 15.33 20.53
C THR A 10 60.38 15.24 21.96
N THR A 11 59.09 15.24 22.18
CA THR A 11 58.50 14.67 23.41
C THR A 11 57.09 14.18 23.08
N LEU A 12 56.81 12.96 23.47
CA LEU A 12 55.52 12.35 23.48
C LEU A 12 54.50 13.33 24.09
N PHE A 13 53.71 13.92 23.25
CA PHE A 13 52.66 14.87 23.68
C PHE A 13 51.61 14.12 24.51
N ARG A 14 51.70 14.24 25.83
CA ARG A 14 50.64 13.82 26.78
C ARG A 14 49.72 14.98 27.16
N SER A 15 49.85 16.13 26.49
CA SER A 15 49.07 17.33 26.75
C SER A 15 48.15 17.65 25.62
N ASP A 16 46.99 18.16 25.92
CA ASP A 16 46.05 18.68 24.95
C ASP A 16 46.66 19.80 24.12
N GLN A 17 46.49 19.80 22.81
CA GLN A 17 46.81 20.91 21.93
C GLN A 17 45.54 21.74 21.68
N VAL A 18 45.58 23.00 22.01
CA VAL A 18 44.46 23.91 21.84
C VAL A 18 44.89 25.05 20.92
N TRP A 19 44.16 25.23 19.83
CA TRP A 19 44.26 26.45 18.99
C TRP A 19 43.02 27.30 19.24
N GLN A 20 43.15 28.31 20.00
CA GLN A 20 42.09 29.28 20.27
C GLN A 20 42.28 30.51 19.38
N HIS A 21 41.34 30.76 18.48
CA HIS A 21 41.37 31.92 17.59
C HIS A 21 40.68 33.13 18.20
N CYS A 22 39.69 32.92 19.03
CA CYS A 22 38.98 33.90 19.83
C CYS A 22 38.19 33.20 20.93
N GLU A 23 37.50 33.94 21.80
CA GLU A 23 36.70 33.35 22.88
C GLU A 23 35.58 32.44 22.38
N ALA A 24 35.06 32.68 21.15
CA ALA A 24 33.94 31.95 20.57
C ALA A 24 34.33 30.85 19.59
N ALA A 25 35.65 30.58 19.32
CA ALA A 25 36.09 29.59 18.37
C ALA A 25 37.38 28.92 18.80
N GLN A 26 37.36 27.58 18.92
CA GLN A 26 38.52 26.77 19.30
C GLN A 26 38.57 25.45 18.55
N GLN A 27 39.81 24.96 18.41
CA GLN A 27 40.09 23.56 18.00
C GLN A 27 40.98 22.93 19.07
N ARG A 28 40.69 21.69 19.41
CA ARG A 28 41.43 20.97 20.44
C ARG A 28 41.68 19.55 19.98
N VAL A 29 42.91 19.08 20.20
CA VAL A 29 43.25 17.65 20.10
C VAL A 29 43.70 17.23 21.49
N ASP A 30 43.05 16.26 22.09
CA ASP A 30 43.41 15.75 23.42
C ASP A 30 44.52 14.70 23.33
N ALA A 31 44.99 14.24 24.50
CA ALA A 31 46.03 13.25 24.61
C ALA A 31 45.65 11.85 24.06
N HIS A 32 44.36 11.60 23.78
CA HIS A 32 43.85 10.37 23.19
C HIS A 32 43.61 10.48 21.68
N GLY A 33 43.91 11.65 21.09
CA GLY A 33 43.72 11.91 19.67
C GLY A 33 42.30 12.34 19.29
N ASN A 34 41.43 12.62 20.26
CA ASN A 34 40.11 13.16 19.98
C ASN A 34 40.20 14.61 19.49
N TRP A 35 39.53 14.89 18.39
CA TRP A 35 39.52 16.21 17.77
C TRP A 35 38.16 16.89 17.99
N LEU A 36 38.17 18.01 18.67
CA LEU A 36 37.03 18.89 18.91
C LEU A 36 37.18 20.18 18.11
N ARG A 37 36.17 20.55 17.34
CA ARG A 37 35.98 21.90 16.76
C ARG A 37 34.71 22.49 17.34
N GLN A 38 34.82 23.65 17.91
CA GLN A 38 33.70 24.35 18.54
C GLN A 38 33.69 25.83 18.13
N THR A 39 32.51 26.34 17.79
CA THR A 39 32.29 27.75 17.52
C THR A 39 30.85 28.13 17.83
N ASP A 40 30.62 29.32 18.34
CA ASP A 40 29.31 29.94 18.50
C ASP A 40 28.83 30.59 17.18
N GLY A 41 29.73 30.66 16.19
CA GLY A 41 29.47 31.22 14.87
C GLY A 41 29.16 30.16 13.80
N LYS A 42 29.55 30.46 12.58
CA LYS A 42 29.34 29.61 11.41
C LYS A 42 30.59 28.81 11.07
N ILE A 43 30.44 27.51 10.82
CA ILE A 43 31.43 26.67 10.14
C ILE A 43 31.00 26.55 8.68
N GLN A 44 31.92 26.83 7.75
CA GLN A 44 31.68 26.73 6.33
C GLN A 44 32.82 25.96 5.67
N ASP A 45 32.51 24.75 5.20
CA ASP A 45 33.43 23.92 4.43
C ASP A 45 33.04 24.01 2.94
N LYS A 46 34.00 24.36 2.09
CA LYS A 46 33.86 24.35 0.63
C LYS A 46 34.95 23.48 0.04
N ALA A 47 34.57 22.47 -0.68
CA ALA A 47 35.48 21.54 -1.31
C ALA A 47 34.92 21.09 -2.67
N ILE A 48 35.78 20.70 -3.59
CA ILE A 48 35.41 20.05 -4.85
C ILE A 48 34.93 18.63 -4.53
N GLU A 49 35.62 17.96 -3.61
CA GLU A 49 35.31 16.61 -3.17
C GLU A 49 35.41 16.53 -1.64
N ARG A 50 34.48 15.82 -1.03
CA ARG A 50 34.49 15.55 0.42
C ARG A 50 34.14 14.11 0.67
N GLU A 51 35.06 13.37 1.28
CA GLU A 51 34.89 12.00 1.76
C GLU A 51 34.84 12.00 3.29
N VAL A 52 33.93 11.24 3.85
CA VAL A 52 33.81 11.02 5.29
C VAL A 52 33.65 9.53 5.53
N GLU A 53 34.66 8.94 6.16
CA GLU A 53 34.65 7.54 6.59
C GLU A 53 34.70 7.51 8.13
N ALA A 54 33.73 6.86 8.73
CA ALA A 54 33.64 6.70 10.18
C ALA A 54 32.95 5.36 10.51
N LEU A 55 33.35 4.73 11.60
CA LEU A 55 32.66 3.56 12.14
C LEU A 55 31.28 3.95 12.67
N ASP A 56 31.20 5.08 13.38
CA ASP A 56 29.97 5.63 13.92
C ASP A 56 29.89 7.11 13.57
N ASN A 57 28.76 7.56 13.04
CA ASN A 57 28.48 8.95 12.78
C ASN A 57 27.16 9.36 13.44
N THR A 58 27.21 10.36 14.33
CA THR A 58 26.03 10.93 14.97
C THR A 58 25.93 12.41 14.67
N GLU A 59 24.83 12.82 14.09
CA GLU A 59 24.54 14.22 13.74
C GLU A 59 23.25 14.69 14.42
N SER A 60 23.27 15.86 15.04
CA SER A 60 22.10 16.47 15.69
C SER A 60 21.96 17.92 15.24
N PHE A 61 20.82 18.27 14.67
CA PHE A 61 20.51 19.60 14.15
C PHE A 61 19.15 20.08 14.63
N GLN A 62 19.00 21.37 14.86
CA GLN A 62 17.68 21.97 14.99
C GLN A 62 16.98 22.06 13.62
N ASN A 63 17.75 22.45 12.59
CA ASN A 63 17.29 22.52 11.21
C ASN A 63 18.34 21.91 10.31
N HIS A 64 17.94 21.00 9.44
CA HIS A 64 18.82 20.38 8.46
C HIS A 64 18.22 20.55 7.06
N THR A 65 19.00 21.12 6.14
CA THR A 65 18.64 21.26 4.73
C THR A 65 19.74 20.65 3.88
N ARG A 66 19.38 19.73 3.01
CA ARG A 66 20.29 19.12 2.02
C ARG A 66 19.73 19.34 0.63
N THR A 67 20.51 19.99 -0.22
CA THR A 67 20.19 20.16 -1.65
C THR A 67 21.24 19.41 -2.47
N VAL A 68 20.79 18.63 -3.41
CA VAL A 68 21.64 17.88 -4.35
C VAL A 68 21.10 18.14 -5.74
N ASP A 69 21.93 18.76 -6.59
CA ASP A 69 21.49 19.23 -7.90
C ASP A 69 21.38 18.11 -8.93
N ASP A 70 22.09 17.00 -8.73
CA ASP A 70 22.12 15.87 -9.67
C ASP A 70 21.64 14.58 -8.99
N HIS A 71 22.51 13.77 -8.44
CA HIS A 71 22.19 12.43 -7.95
C HIS A 71 22.45 12.30 -6.45
N SER A 72 21.52 11.69 -5.73
CA SER A 72 21.72 11.30 -4.34
C SER A 72 21.38 9.84 -4.18
N THR A 73 22.34 9.04 -3.74
CA THR A 73 22.17 7.61 -3.48
C THR A 73 22.45 7.34 -2.01
N GLU A 74 21.58 6.55 -1.39
CA GLU A 74 21.76 6.05 -0.03
C GLU A 74 21.56 4.55 -0.02
N SER A 75 22.55 3.82 0.49
CA SER A 75 22.50 2.36 0.66
C SER A 75 22.72 2.02 2.12
N VAL A 76 21.81 1.25 2.70
CA VAL A 76 21.84 0.84 4.10
C VAL A 76 21.79 -0.67 4.17
N GLY A 77 22.85 -1.30 4.67
CA GLY A 77 22.95 -2.76 4.79
C GLY A 77 22.12 -3.36 5.94
N GLY A 78 21.58 -2.52 6.82
CA GLY A 78 20.73 -2.92 7.95
C GLY A 78 19.38 -2.24 7.90
N VAL A 79 18.92 -1.76 9.04
CA VAL A 79 17.63 -1.08 9.19
C VAL A 79 17.78 0.41 8.95
N LYS A 80 16.93 0.97 8.10
CA LYS A 80 16.74 2.42 7.96
C LYS A 80 15.40 2.83 8.56
N THR A 81 15.42 3.72 9.53
CA THR A 81 14.22 4.30 10.13
C THR A 81 14.10 5.76 9.74
N ILE A 82 12.92 6.17 9.29
CA ILE A 82 12.57 7.57 9.04
C ILE A 82 11.34 7.88 9.87
N GLU A 83 11.49 8.76 10.86
CA GLU A 83 10.42 9.19 11.75
C GLU A 83 10.21 10.70 11.60
N ALA A 84 8.97 11.11 11.42
CA ALA A 84 8.57 12.50 11.40
C ALA A 84 7.35 12.68 12.30
N LEU A 85 7.50 13.39 13.43
CA LEU A 85 6.37 13.70 14.33
C LEU A 85 5.36 14.66 13.70
N GLY A 86 5.76 15.40 12.68
CA GLY A 86 4.90 16.23 11.86
C GLY A 86 4.53 15.57 10.53
N ALA A 87 4.68 16.29 9.43
CA ALA A 87 4.38 15.80 8.10
C ALA A 87 5.61 15.22 7.40
N LEU A 88 5.49 14.04 6.82
CA LEU A 88 6.43 13.50 5.85
C LEU A 88 5.88 13.71 4.44
N LYS A 89 6.64 14.38 3.56
CA LYS A 89 6.28 14.63 2.16
C LYS A 89 7.32 13.97 1.25
N LEU A 90 6.87 13.08 0.38
CA LEU A 90 7.67 12.47 -0.67
C LEU A 90 7.07 12.88 -2.02
N LEU A 91 7.84 13.59 -2.83
CA LEU A 91 7.40 14.09 -4.13
C LEU A 91 8.42 13.68 -5.19
N SER A 92 7.95 13.08 -6.27
CA SER A 92 8.75 12.74 -7.45
C SER A 92 8.15 13.40 -8.68
N GLY A 93 8.96 14.09 -9.46
CA GLY A 93 8.57 14.60 -10.79
C GLY A 93 8.58 13.53 -11.88
N GLY A 94 9.14 12.36 -11.59
CA GLY A 94 9.17 11.19 -12.47
C GLY A 94 8.51 9.99 -11.82
N SER A 95 9.15 8.83 -11.90
CA SER A 95 8.66 7.59 -11.29
C SER A 95 9.06 7.51 -9.82
N ALA A 96 8.18 6.96 -9.00
CA ALA A 96 8.47 6.55 -7.64
C ALA A 96 8.18 5.05 -7.49
N SER A 97 9.11 4.31 -6.90
CA SER A 97 8.97 2.87 -6.66
C SER A 97 9.13 2.56 -5.18
N LEU A 98 8.20 1.79 -4.64
CA LEU A 98 8.27 1.22 -3.30
C LEU A 98 8.10 -0.28 -3.40
N ALA A 99 9.10 -1.04 -2.99
CA ALA A 99 9.10 -2.49 -3.06
C ALA A 99 9.64 -3.08 -1.75
N ALA A 100 9.05 -4.17 -1.30
CA ALA A 100 9.52 -4.99 -0.21
C ALA A 100 9.60 -6.44 -0.69
N VAL A 101 10.61 -7.18 -0.25
CA VAL A 101 10.75 -8.62 -0.57
C VAL A 101 9.78 -9.44 0.29
N ASP A 102 9.63 -9.04 1.56
CA ASP A 102 8.74 -9.70 2.50
C ASP A 102 7.41 -8.93 2.58
N ASP A 103 7.20 -8.14 3.61
CA ASP A 103 5.94 -7.49 3.89
C ASP A 103 6.01 -5.98 3.68
N LEU A 104 4.96 -5.42 3.10
CA LEU A 104 4.74 -3.98 3.02
C LEU A 104 3.50 -3.61 3.85
N HIS A 105 3.69 -2.95 4.99
CA HIS A 105 2.61 -2.47 5.83
C HIS A 105 2.33 -0.98 5.58
N GLN A 106 1.07 -0.67 5.32
CA GLN A 106 0.59 0.70 5.20
C GLN A 106 -0.59 0.90 6.14
N ALA A 107 -0.50 1.88 7.05
CA ALA A 107 -1.56 2.18 7.99
C ALA A 107 -1.77 3.70 8.08
N THR A 108 -3.02 4.11 8.22
CA THR A 108 -3.41 5.50 8.45
C THR A 108 -4.49 5.55 9.52
N GLY A 109 -4.42 6.53 10.41
CA GLY A 109 -5.42 6.72 11.47
C GLY A 109 -6.67 7.48 10.99
N ARG A 110 -6.65 8.06 9.78
CA ARG A 110 -7.76 8.84 9.22
C ARG A 110 -8.03 8.43 7.78
N ASP A 111 -7.51 9.15 6.81
CA ASP A 111 -7.86 9.00 5.41
C ASP A 111 -6.68 8.44 4.60
N LEU A 112 -6.96 7.51 3.72
CA LEU A 112 -6.06 7.09 2.66
C LEU A 112 -6.68 7.48 1.31
N ASN A 113 -6.06 8.46 0.62
CA ASN A 113 -6.50 8.91 -0.69
C ASN A 113 -5.55 8.39 -1.77
N LEU A 114 -6.06 7.59 -2.69
CA LEU A 114 -5.33 7.11 -3.85
C LEU A 114 -5.97 7.69 -5.12
N VAL A 115 -5.23 8.51 -5.86
CA VAL A 115 -5.66 9.09 -7.12
C VAL A 115 -4.75 8.59 -8.23
N VAL A 116 -5.33 7.92 -9.23
CA VAL A 116 -4.61 7.33 -10.36
C VAL A 116 -5.16 7.90 -11.65
N GLY A 117 -4.33 8.63 -12.41
CA GLY A 117 -4.74 9.32 -13.64
C GLY A 117 -5.05 8.40 -14.81
N GLN A 118 -4.52 7.19 -14.85
CA GLN A 118 -4.72 6.27 -15.98
C GLN A 118 -5.14 4.87 -15.51
N LYS A 119 -4.22 4.04 -15.07
CA LYS A 119 -4.46 2.64 -14.79
C LYS A 119 -3.99 2.23 -13.41
N HIS A 120 -4.86 1.60 -12.66
CA HIS A 120 -4.55 0.95 -11.40
C HIS A 120 -4.61 -0.57 -11.58
N ASN A 121 -3.51 -1.26 -11.31
CA ASN A 121 -3.44 -2.72 -11.31
C ASN A 121 -3.16 -3.22 -9.90
N ALA A 122 -3.92 -4.21 -9.47
CA ALA A 122 -3.65 -4.98 -8.27
C ALA A 122 -3.64 -6.46 -8.64
N THR A 123 -2.55 -7.17 -8.32
CA THR A 123 -2.45 -8.62 -8.51
C THR A 123 -2.08 -9.23 -7.16
N VAL A 124 -2.90 -10.16 -6.70
CA VAL A 124 -2.74 -10.85 -5.42
C VAL A 124 -2.64 -12.35 -5.70
N GLY A 125 -1.55 -12.97 -5.28
CA GLY A 125 -1.31 -14.41 -5.49
C GLY A 125 -2.09 -15.32 -4.55
N GLY A 126 -2.62 -14.78 -3.46
CA GLY A 126 -3.45 -15.47 -2.46
C GLY A 126 -4.79 -14.76 -2.29
N ASP A 127 -5.24 -14.63 -1.05
CA ASP A 127 -6.51 -14.02 -0.71
C ASP A 127 -6.43 -12.49 -0.65
N MET A 128 -7.46 -11.81 -1.14
CA MET A 128 -7.68 -10.39 -0.94
C MET A 128 -8.90 -10.18 -0.04
N GLN A 129 -8.70 -9.55 1.11
CA GLN A 129 -9.77 -9.28 2.05
C GLN A 129 -9.99 -7.77 2.18
N GLU A 130 -11.24 -7.35 2.11
CA GLU A 130 -11.67 -5.97 2.32
C GLU A 130 -12.81 -5.95 3.33
N LYS A 131 -12.65 -5.19 4.43
CA LYS A 131 -13.70 -5.02 5.45
C LYS A 131 -14.03 -3.55 5.61
N ILE A 132 -15.26 -3.19 5.29
CA ILE A 132 -15.77 -1.82 5.35
C ILE A 132 -16.97 -1.78 6.30
N GLN A 133 -16.91 -0.92 7.31
CA GLN A 133 -18.03 -0.74 8.25
C GLN A 133 -19.16 0.13 7.69
N GLY A 134 -18.84 0.99 6.75
CA GLY A 134 -19.78 1.90 6.11
C GLY A 134 -20.14 1.48 4.69
N LEU A 135 -20.31 2.44 3.81
CA LEU A 135 -20.67 2.23 2.42
C LEU A 135 -19.43 1.92 1.55
N ARG A 136 -19.47 0.82 0.81
CA ARG A 136 -18.60 0.59 -0.34
C ARG A 136 -19.32 1.06 -1.61
N LYS A 137 -18.76 2.05 -2.30
CA LYS A 137 -19.28 2.52 -3.59
C LYS A 137 -18.25 2.23 -4.69
N SER A 138 -18.67 1.48 -5.71
CA SER A 138 -17.87 1.22 -6.91
C SER A 138 -18.66 1.67 -8.13
N VAL A 139 -18.08 2.54 -8.94
CA VAL A 139 -18.70 3.07 -10.15
C VAL A 139 -17.74 2.92 -11.31
N ALA A 140 -18.19 2.24 -12.37
CA ALA A 140 -17.45 2.08 -13.62
C ALA A 140 -18.22 2.75 -14.75
N GLY A 141 -17.54 3.54 -15.59
CA GLY A 141 -18.17 4.27 -16.69
C GLY A 141 -18.63 3.37 -17.85
N ILE A 142 -18.02 2.19 -18.03
CA ILE A 142 -18.34 1.28 -19.14
C ILE A 142 -18.87 -0.05 -18.62
N SER A 143 -18.08 -0.76 -17.80
CA SER A 143 -18.47 -2.08 -17.28
C SER A 143 -17.73 -2.42 -15.98
N GLN A 144 -18.33 -3.28 -15.18
CA GLN A 144 -17.71 -3.94 -14.04
C GLN A 144 -17.84 -5.45 -14.24
N GLN A 145 -16.74 -6.17 -14.13
CA GLN A 145 -16.71 -7.62 -14.24
C GLN A 145 -16.33 -8.23 -12.90
N LEU A 146 -17.16 -9.13 -12.41
CA LEU A 146 -16.91 -9.95 -11.24
C LEU A 146 -16.96 -11.42 -11.71
N GLN A 147 -15.81 -12.08 -11.73
CA GLN A 147 -15.71 -13.44 -12.22
C GLN A 147 -15.06 -14.33 -11.15
N ALA A 148 -15.75 -15.35 -10.74
CA ALA A 148 -15.28 -16.41 -9.88
C ALA A 148 -15.99 -17.73 -10.22
N PRO A 149 -15.42 -18.90 -9.92
CA PRO A 149 -16.13 -20.17 -10.05
C PRO A 149 -17.42 -20.19 -9.24
N LYS A 150 -17.43 -19.53 -8.07
CA LYS A 150 -18.63 -19.35 -7.23
C LYS A 150 -18.68 -17.93 -6.70
N ASN A 151 -19.89 -17.37 -6.61
CA ASN A 151 -20.13 -16.02 -6.15
C ASN A 151 -21.15 -16.01 -5.01
N TRP A 152 -20.87 -15.21 -3.98
CA TRP A 152 -21.82 -14.85 -2.95
C TRP A 152 -22.10 -13.36 -3.03
N ILE A 153 -23.34 -12.97 -3.28
CA ILE A 153 -23.79 -11.58 -3.28
C ILE A 153 -25.04 -11.52 -2.42
N GLY A 154 -24.99 -10.84 -1.28
CA GLY A 154 -26.12 -10.76 -0.38
C GLY A 154 -25.73 -10.45 1.06
N SER A 155 -26.51 -10.93 2.01
CA SER A 155 -26.23 -10.86 3.45
C SER A 155 -25.55 -12.15 3.94
N SER A 156 -25.32 -12.26 5.25
CA SER A 156 -24.85 -13.51 5.88
C SER A 156 -25.75 -14.72 5.59
N ASP A 157 -27.05 -14.51 5.43
CA ASP A 157 -28.06 -15.57 5.40
C ASP A 157 -28.71 -15.76 4.02
N VAL A 158 -28.60 -14.76 3.15
CA VAL A 158 -29.28 -14.74 1.86
C VAL A 158 -28.31 -14.45 0.73
N ASN A 159 -28.17 -15.37 -0.20
CA ASN A 159 -27.42 -15.18 -1.45
C ASN A 159 -28.42 -14.87 -2.59
N LEU A 160 -28.22 -13.76 -3.28
CA LEU A 160 -29.06 -13.33 -4.40
C LEU A 160 -29.14 -14.41 -5.50
N PHE A 161 -28.04 -15.06 -5.84
CA PHE A 161 -28.04 -16.09 -6.85
C PHE A 161 -28.82 -17.34 -6.41
N GLN A 162 -28.83 -17.69 -5.11
CA GLN A 162 -29.66 -18.76 -4.58
C GLN A 162 -31.15 -18.43 -4.70
N VAL A 163 -31.53 -17.18 -4.40
CA VAL A 163 -32.92 -16.73 -4.57
C VAL A 163 -33.36 -16.86 -6.03
N VAL A 164 -32.49 -16.51 -6.99
CA VAL A 164 -32.77 -16.70 -8.41
C VAL A 164 -32.96 -18.20 -8.74
N CYS A 165 -32.08 -19.08 -8.25
CA CYS A 165 -32.22 -20.52 -8.45
C CYS A 165 -33.54 -21.08 -7.91
N ASP A 166 -33.89 -20.71 -6.68
CA ASP A 166 -35.11 -21.13 -6.01
C ASP A 166 -36.34 -20.63 -6.76
N THR A 167 -36.30 -19.40 -7.27
CA THR A 167 -37.37 -18.83 -8.11
C THR A 167 -37.56 -19.63 -9.41
N LEU A 168 -36.45 -19.99 -10.06
CA LEU A 168 -36.51 -20.82 -11.29
C LEU A 168 -37.03 -22.21 -11.00
N ASP A 169 -36.67 -22.84 -9.89
CA ASP A 169 -37.20 -24.13 -9.44
C ASP A 169 -38.72 -24.03 -9.16
N LEU A 170 -39.19 -22.96 -8.53
CA LEU A 170 -40.59 -22.72 -8.33
C LEU A 170 -41.35 -22.54 -9.65
N LEU A 171 -40.81 -21.77 -10.59
CA LEU A 171 -41.41 -21.59 -11.93
C LEU A 171 -41.51 -22.91 -12.69
N GLN A 172 -40.50 -23.77 -12.59
CA GLN A 172 -40.52 -25.11 -13.17
C GLN A 172 -41.67 -25.93 -12.58
N GLN A 173 -41.78 -25.96 -11.24
CA GLN A 173 -42.83 -26.72 -10.56
C GLN A 173 -44.22 -26.20 -10.92
N MET A 174 -44.44 -24.89 -10.94
CA MET A 174 -45.70 -24.27 -11.35
C MET A 174 -46.08 -24.66 -12.78
N ASN A 175 -45.15 -24.58 -13.74
CA ASN A 175 -45.41 -24.95 -15.13
C ASN A 175 -45.71 -26.45 -15.27
N ALA A 176 -45.03 -27.29 -14.48
CA ALA A 176 -45.34 -28.75 -14.44
C ALA A 176 -46.72 -29.04 -13.90
N GLN A 177 -47.17 -28.35 -12.83
CA GLN A 177 -48.50 -28.45 -12.29
C GLN A 177 -49.56 -28.00 -13.28
N LEU A 178 -49.33 -26.85 -13.95
CA LEU A 178 -50.24 -26.35 -14.99
C LEU A 178 -50.35 -27.30 -16.17
N ALA A 179 -49.28 -27.96 -16.57
CA ALA A 179 -49.32 -28.99 -17.62
C ALA A 179 -50.12 -30.24 -17.23
N ALA A 180 -50.09 -30.59 -15.95
CA ALA A 180 -50.72 -31.81 -15.43
C ALA A 180 -52.14 -31.59 -14.90
N HIS A 181 -52.64 -30.32 -14.77
CA HIS A 181 -53.98 -30.09 -14.20
C HIS A 181 -55.11 -30.61 -15.10
N THR A 182 -56.17 -31.10 -14.52
CA THR A 182 -57.34 -31.61 -15.21
C THR A 182 -58.58 -30.97 -14.64
N HIS A 183 -59.67 -30.89 -15.44
CA HIS A 183 -60.95 -30.35 -15.04
C HIS A 183 -61.92 -31.52 -14.74
N VAL A 184 -62.73 -31.41 -13.70
CA VAL A 184 -63.71 -32.45 -13.25
C VAL A 184 -65.11 -31.88 -13.28
N PRO A 185 -66.18 -32.73 -13.50
CA PRO A 185 -66.27 -33.94 -14.28
C PRO A 185 -66.85 -33.68 -15.68
N GLY A 186 -66.32 -34.36 -16.69
CA GLY A 186 -66.87 -34.33 -18.03
C GLY A 186 -66.24 -33.26 -18.97
N SER A 187 -65.26 -32.52 -18.51
CA SER A 187 -64.49 -31.61 -19.33
C SER A 187 -63.28 -32.26 -19.97
N THR A 188 -62.80 -31.70 -21.07
CA THR A 188 -61.57 -32.14 -21.73
C THR A 188 -60.42 -32.19 -20.74
N PRO A 189 -59.72 -33.28 -20.65
CA PRO A 189 -58.84 -33.60 -19.53
C PRO A 189 -57.47 -32.88 -19.55
N SER A 190 -57.14 -32.09 -20.52
CA SER A 190 -55.84 -31.40 -20.55
C SER A 190 -55.96 -30.01 -21.13
N PRO A 191 -55.22 -29.05 -20.63
CA PRO A 191 -55.10 -27.75 -21.27
C PRO A 191 -54.55 -27.91 -22.68
N THR A 192 -55.06 -27.15 -23.61
CA THR A 192 -54.56 -27.09 -25.00
C THR A 192 -53.08 -26.72 -25.11
N ASP A 193 -52.52 -26.16 -24.02
CA ASP A 193 -51.16 -25.65 -23.94
C ASP A 193 -50.17 -26.51 -23.16
N VAL A 194 -50.50 -27.79 -22.91
CA VAL A 194 -49.63 -28.75 -22.17
C VAL A 194 -48.18 -28.74 -22.67
N ALA A 195 -48.03 -28.79 -24.00
CA ALA A 195 -46.72 -28.77 -24.63
C ALA A 195 -45.94 -27.48 -24.35
N ALA A 196 -46.62 -26.34 -24.31
CA ALA A 196 -46.02 -25.04 -24.01
C ALA A 196 -45.59 -24.94 -22.54
N PHE A 197 -46.42 -25.43 -21.59
CA PHE A 197 -46.03 -25.44 -20.16
C PHE A 197 -44.88 -26.41 -19.90
N THR A 198 -44.87 -27.57 -20.51
CA THR A 198 -43.77 -28.55 -20.41
C THR A 198 -42.46 -27.96 -20.95
N ALA A 199 -42.50 -27.28 -22.11
CA ALA A 199 -41.31 -26.65 -22.66
C ALA A 199 -40.78 -25.53 -21.77
N LYS A 200 -41.66 -24.73 -21.12
CA LYS A 200 -41.26 -23.68 -20.20
C LYS A 200 -40.68 -24.26 -18.88
N ALA A 201 -41.22 -25.38 -18.40
CA ALA A 201 -40.65 -26.08 -17.25
C ALA A 201 -39.22 -26.53 -17.55
N ALA A 202 -38.98 -27.11 -18.73
CA ALA A 202 -37.66 -27.51 -19.17
C ALA A 202 -36.65 -26.34 -19.29
N GLN A 203 -37.12 -25.20 -19.84
CA GLN A 203 -36.32 -23.98 -19.89
C GLN A 203 -35.97 -23.43 -18.51
N ALA A 204 -36.91 -23.39 -17.57
CA ALA A 204 -36.68 -22.96 -16.19
C ALA A 204 -35.66 -23.87 -15.50
N MET A 205 -35.76 -25.18 -15.69
CA MET A 205 -34.81 -26.17 -15.17
C MET A 205 -33.39 -25.97 -15.73
N GLU A 206 -33.25 -25.69 -17.04
CA GLU A 206 -31.97 -25.43 -17.68
C GLU A 206 -31.30 -24.17 -17.13
N LEU A 207 -32.06 -23.07 -16.99
CA LEU A 207 -31.59 -21.82 -16.40
C LEU A 207 -31.17 -21.99 -14.93
N GLY A 208 -31.98 -22.73 -14.15
CA GLY A 208 -31.67 -23.07 -12.77
C GLY A 208 -30.36 -23.85 -12.65
N THR A 209 -30.16 -24.83 -13.51
CA THR A 209 -28.91 -25.60 -13.56
C THR A 209 -27.69 -24.73 -13.84
N LYS A 210 -27.79 -23.81 -14.82
CA LYS A 210 -26.74 -22.83 -15.13
C LYS A 210 -26.45 -21.91 -13.96
N SER A 211 -27.47 -21.42 -13.27
CA SER A 211 -27.32 -20.53 -12.12
C SER A 211 -26.68 -21.23 -10.92
N LYS A 212 -27.04 -22.47 -10.63
CA LYS A 212 -26.51 -23.26 -9.51
C LYS A 212 -25.00 -23.53 -9.62
N VAL A 213 -24.46 -23.58 -10.84
CA VAL A 213 -23.02 -23.76 -11.04
C VAL A 213 -22.19 -22.61 -10.47
N ILE A 214 -22.72 -21.38 -10.54
CA ILE A 214 -22.03 -20.16 -10.09
C ILE A 214 -22.46 -19.66 -8.70
N THR A 215 -23.40 -20.36 -8.06
CA THR A 215 -23.87 -20.05 -6.71
C THR A 215 -23.01 -20.75 -5.67
N LEU A 216 -22.69 -20.07 -4.57
CA LEU A 216 -21.91 -20.57 -3.44
C LEU A 216 -22.81 -21.33 -2.48
#